data_8b357d28c05c2936592ac46723acd8a6
#
_entry.id   8b357d28c05c2936592ac46723acd8a6
#
_cell.length_a   1.000
_cell.length_b   1.000
_cell.length_c   1.000
_cell.angle_alpha   90.00
_cell.angle_beta   90.00
_cell.angle_gamma   90.00
#
_symmetry.space_group_name_H-M   'P 1'
#
loop_
_entity.id
_entity.type
_entity.pdbx_description
1 polymer ?
#
loop_
_entity_poly.entity_id
_entity_poly.type
_entity_poly.pdbx_seq_one_letter_code
_entity_poly.pdbx_strand_id
1 'polypeptide(L)'
;MLTASFPGVMFGPLHYRNLDMDKTAALKFSRGNYNKTMAISDEAKHELRRWMSSVETTFSVVSHGQADMTMTTDASKTGWECSLGGISTGSSWDLGESEKHINWLEVKAILFSLKSFTDHISKKHIKILSDHTTVVCCINHMGTSHSQEINFL
;
A
#
# COMPACT_ATOMS: atom_id res chain seq x y z
N MET A 1 3.62 4.36 19.55
CA MET A 1 4.45 5.53 19.15
C MET A 1 4.68 5.60 17.66
N LEU A 2 5.17 4.54 16.96
CA LEU A 2 5.42 4.60 15.50
C LEU A 2 4.15 4.92 14.68
N THR A 3 2.99 4.36 15.06
CA THR A 3 1.70 4.68 14.43
C THR A 3 1.27 6.14 14.60
N ALA A 4 1.71 6.81 15.66
CA ALA A 4 1.41 8.22 15.91
C ALA A 4 2.33 9.17 15.13
N SER A 5 3.43 8.69 14.56
CA SER A 5 4.31 9.49 13.69
C SER A 5 3.73 9.70 12.28
N PHE A 6 2.78 8.88 11.86
CA PHE A 6 1.92 9.18 10.72
C PHE A 6 0.93 10.30 11.13
N PRO A 7 0.85 11.41 10.43
CA PRO A 7 1.23 11.70 9.06
C PRO A 7 2.58 12.45 8.89
N GLY A 8 3.38 12.60 9.93
CA GLY A 8 4.61 13.41 9.88
C GLY A 8 5.77 12.80 9.09
N VAL A 9 5.76 11.48 8.88
CA VAL A 9 6.84 10.74 8.22
C VAL A 9 6.34 10.13 6.91
N MET A 10 7.00 10.47 5.81
CA MET A 10 6.67 9.93 4.49
C MET A 10 6.81 8.39 4.48
N PHE A 11 5.77 7.71 4.00
CA PHE A 11 5.68 6.26 3.95
C PHE A 11 5.86 5.56 5.31
N GLY A 12 5.63 6.28 6.42
CA GLY A 12 5.77 5.74 7.77
C GLY A 12 5.12 4.39 7.98
N PRO A 13 3.84 4.18 7.61
CA PRO A 13 3.17 2.89 7.76
C PRO A 13 3.84 1.72 7.05
N LEU A 14 4.48 1.91 5.89
CA LEU A 14 5.20 0.86 5.18
C LEU A 14 6.41 0.36 5.99
N HIS A 15 6.99 1.21 6.84
CA HIS A 15 8.21 0.93 7.58
C HIS A 15 7.99 0.48 9.03
N TYR A 16 6.78 0.14 9.41
CA TYR A 16 6.49 -0.59 10.65
C TYR A 16 5.47 -1.74 10.44
N ARG A 17 5.18 -2.06 9.19
CA ARG A 17 4.13 -3.04 8.85
C ARG A 17 4.46 -4.44 9.34
N ASN A 18 5.71 -4.89 9.19
CA ASN A 18 6.14 -6.19 9.69
C ASN A 18 6.09 -6.24 11.23
N LEU A 19 6.48 -5.15 11.91
CA LEU A 19 6.35 -5.05 13.36
C LEU A 19 4.88 -5.14 13.82
N ASP A 20 3.96 -4.50 13.09
CA ASP A 20 2.52 -4.56 13.37
C ASP A 20 1.95 -5.97 13.13
N MET A 21 2.44 -6.67 12.13
CA MET A 21 2.10 -8.08 11.87
C MET A 21 2.62 -9.01 12.98
N ASP A 22 3.87 -8.88 13.39
CA ASP A 22 4.45 -9.63 14.49
C ASP A 22 3.66 -9.43 15.80
N LYS A 23 3.33 -8.18 16.11
CA LYS A 23 2.47 -7.81 17.24
C LYS A 23 1.11 -8.50 17.16
N THR A 24 0.47 -8.43 15.99
CA THR A 24 -0.87 -9.01 15.78
C THR A 24 -0.84 -10.53 15.96
N ALA A 25 0.17 -11.20 15.41
CA ALA A 25 0.38 -12.63 15.57
C ALA A 25 0.63 -13.02 17.04
N ALA A 26 1.49 -12.27 17.74
CA ALA A 26 1.79 -12.52 19.15
C ALA A 26 0.56 -12.32 20.04
N LEU A 27 -0.24 -11.29 19.80
CA LEU A 27 -1.48 -11.07 20.54
C LEU A 27 -2.51 -12.17 20.29
N LYS A 28 -2.65 -12.62 19.05
CA LYS A 28 -3.50 -13.79 18.74
C LYS A 28 -3.05 -15.03 19.48
N PHE A 29 -1.76 -15.32 19.51
CA PHE A 29 -1.19 -16.47 20.22
C PHE A 29 -1.36 -16.35 21.75
N SER A 30 -1.18 -15.15 22.31
CA SER A 30 -1.30 -14.88 23.75
C SER A 30 -2.74 -14.60 24.22
N ARG A 31 -3.76 -14.78 23.35
CA ARG A 31 -5.18 -14.46 23.62
C ARG A 31 -5.37 -13.03 24.12
N GLY A 32 -4.68 -12.07 23.53
CA GLY A 32 -4.79 -10.65 23.88
C GLY A 32 -3.96 -10.21 25.08
N ASN A 33 -3.08 -11.02 25.60
CA ASN A 33 -2.25 -10.65 26.76
C ASN A 33 -1.05 -9.78 26.31
N TYR A 34 -1.14 -8.47 26.53
CA TYR A 34 -0.09 -7.49 26.21
C TYR A 34 1.17 -7.57 27.09
N ASN A 35 1.13 -8.28 28.22
CA ASN A 35 2.28 -8.40 29.13
C ASN A 35 3.21 -9.55 28.73
N LYS A 36 2.87 -10.36 27.72
CA LYS A 36 3.77 -11.39 27.21
C LYS A 36 4.82 -10.79 26.29
N THR A 37 6.04 -11.29 26.42
CA THR A 37 7.11 -11.00 25.45
C THR A 37 6.81 -11.63 24.10
N MET A 38 7.22 -10.97 23.02
CA MET A 38 7.15 -11.47 21.66
C MET A 38 8.53 -11.49 21.00
N ALA A 39 8.73 -12.39 20.07
CA ALA A 39 9.87 -12.35 19.16
C ALA A 39 9.59 -11.34 18.05
N ILE A 40 10.62 -10.62 17.61
CA ILE A 40 10.56 -9.68 16.49
C ILE A 40 11.27 -10.34 15.31
N SER A 41 10.60 -10.41 14.14
CA SER A 41 11.16 -10.93 12.90
C SER A 41 12.37 -10.11 12.41
N ASP A 42 13.17 -10.67 11.52
CA ASP A 42 14.31 -9.94 10.97
C ASP A 42 13.86 -8.82 10.03
N GLU A 43 12.73 -8.97 9.35
CA GLU A 43 12.05 -7.95 8.58
C GLU A 43 11.65 -6.76 9.46
N ALA A 44 11.00 -7.01 10.59
CA ALA A 44 10.63 -5.96 11.54
C ALA A 44 11.85 -5.27 12.17
N LYS A 45 12.94 -6.02 12.45
CA LYS A 45 14.21 -5.43 12.89
C LYS A 45 14.83 -4.53 11.81
N HIS A 46 14.71 -4.91 10.53
CA HIS A 46 15.17 -4.09 9.42
C HIS A 46 14.38 -2.78 9.34
N GLU A 47 13.07 -2.82 9.46
CA GLU A 47 12.21 -1.62 9.54
C GLU A 47 12.62 -0.70 10.70
N LEU A 48 12.84 -1.26 11.89
CA LEU A 48 13.27 -0.47 13.06
C LEU A 48 14.64 0.20 12.84
N ARG A 49 15.61 -0.50 12.23
CA ARG A 49 16.91 0.12 11.89
C ARG A 49 16.75 1.27 10.91
N ARG A 50 15.88 1.11 9.90
CA ARG A 50 15.54 2.18 8.97
C ARG A 50 14.95 3.40 9.70
N TRP A 51 14.02 3.18 10.64
CA TRP A 51 13.49 4.26 11.47
C TRP A 51 14.59 5.00 12.22
N MET A 52 15.50 4.28 12.86
CA MET A 52 16.61 4.88 13.60
C MET A 52 17.53 5.72 12.72
N SER A 53 17.74 5.34 11.47
CA SER A 53 18.65 6.05 10.55
C SER A 53 17.99 7.18 9.78
N SER A 54 16.67 7.20 9.64
CA SER A 54 16.00 8.06 8.66
C SER A 54 14.96 9.02 9.27
N VAL A 55 14.53 8.81 10.52
CA VAL A 55 13.42 9.57 11.12
C VAL A 55 13.69 11.08 11.18
N GLU A 56 14.94 11.48 11.39
CA GLU A 56 15.31 12.89 11.49
C GLU A 56 15.32 13.63 10.14
N THR A 57 15.44 12.88 9.05
CA THR A 57 15.56 13.43 7.68
C THR A 57 14.33 13.20 6.84
N THR A 58 13.38 12.38 7.33
CA THR A 58 12.19 12.00 6.58
C THR A 58 10.99 12.80 7.06
N PHE A 59 10.34 13.51 6.14
CA PHE A 59 9.12 14.27 6.41
C PHE A 59 8.04 13.95 5.39
N SER A 60 6.79 14.17 5.76
CA SER A 60 5.64 14.06 4.86
C SER A 60 5.07 15.45 4.58
N VAL A 61 4.65 15.67 3.35
CA VAL A 61 3.96 16.89 2.96
C VAL A 61 2.56 16.88 3.57
N VAL A 62 2.17 17.95 4.26
CA VAL A 62 0.86 18.06 4.93
C VAL A 62 -0.28 18.14 3.94
N SER A 63 -0.04 18.77 2.78
CA SER A 63 -1.05 18.87 1.71
C SER A 63 -0.36 18.91 0.36
N HIS A 64 -0.83 18.10 -0.57
CA HIS A 64 -0.37 18.11 -1.97
C HIS A 64 -1.18 19.06 -2.85
N GLY A 65 -2.13 19.81 -2.29
CA GLY A 65 -3.02 20.66 -3.06
C GLY A 65 -4.03 19.87 -3.91
N GLN A 66 -4.51 20.51 -4.98
CA GLN A 66 -5.41 19.87 -5.92
C GLN A 66 -4.64 18.93 -6.86
N ALA A 67 -5.23 17.79 -7.20
CA ALA A 67 -4.60 16.86 -8.15
C ALA A 67 -4.54 17.46 -9.55
N ASP A 68 -3.40 17.26 -10.21
CA ASP A 68 -3.18 17.70 -11.60
C ASP A 68 -4.00 16.86 -12.59
N MET A 69 -4.16 15.58 -12.31
CA MET A 69 -4.86 14.61 -13.16
C MET A 69 -5.63 13.60 -12.32
N THR A 70 -6.69 13.06 -12.93
CA THR A 70 -7.47 11.97 -12.35
C THR A 70 -7.35 10.73 -13.23
N MET A 71 -7.03 9.60 -12.61
CA MET A 71 -6.98 8.27 -13.21
C MET A 71 -8.09 7.42 -12.63
N THR A 72 -8.80 6.67 -13.45
CA THR A 72 -9.75 5.66 -13.01
C THR A 72 -9.17 4.27 -13.26
N THR A 73 -9.38 3.34 -12.34
CA THR A 73 -8.92 1.95 -12.47
C THR A 73 -10.02 1.01 -12.06
N ASP A 74 -10.09 -0.13 -12.71
CA ASP A 74 -11.01 -1.22 -12.39
C ASP A 74 -10.34 -2.57 -12.66
N ALA A 75 -10.72 -3.60 -11.90
CA ALA A 75 -10.25 -4.95 -12.07
C ALA A 75 -11.37 -5.99 -11.95
N SER A 76 -11.28 -7.03 -12.76
CA SER A 76 -12.11 -8.21 -12.68
C SER A 76 -11.23 -9.46 -12.56
N LYS A 77 -11.85 -10.65 -12.55
CA LYS A 77 -11.10 -11.91 -12.61
C LYS A 77 -10.45 -12.17 -13.96
N THR A 78 -10.88 -11.48 -15.02
CA THR A 78 -10.41 -11.69 -16.38
C THR A 78 -9.32 -10.70 -16.80
N GLY A 79 -9.30 -9.51 -16.21
CA GLY A 79 -8.35 -8.46 -16.60
C GLY A 79 -8.54 -7.19 -15.80
N TRP A 80 -7.81 -6.17 -16.20
CA TRP A 80 -7.84 -4.83 -15.63
C TRP A 80 -7.95 -3.77 -16.72
N GLU A 81 -8.48 -2.64 -16.36
CA GLU A 81 -8.54 -1.47 -17.23
C GLU A 81 -8.25 -0.18 -16.45
N CYS A 82 -7.80 0.83 -17.14
CA CYS A 82 -7.64 2.16 -16.59
C CYS A 82 -7.83 3.23 -17.64
N SER A 83 -8.15 4.44 -17.17
CA SER A 83 -8.29 5.62 -18.03
C SER A 83 -7.64 6.84 -17.37
N LEU A 84 -6.91 7.61 -18.17
CA LEU A 84 -6.27 8.87 -17.80
C LEU A 84 -6.45 9.89 -18.91
N GLY A 85 -7.14 11.02 -18.63
CA GLY A 85 -7.28 12.12 -19.58
C GLY A 85 -7.95 11.73 -20.91
N GLY A 86 -8.86 10.75 -20.88
CA GLY A 86 -9.55 10.23 -22.07
C GLY A 86 -8.79 9.14 -22.84
N ILE A 87 -7.60 8.76 -22.40
CA ILE A 87 -6.85 7.63 -22.94
C ILE A 87 -7.12 6.42 -22.04
N SER A 88 -7.55 5.30 -22.61
CA SER A 88 -7.80 4.06 -21.88
C SER A 88 -6.81 2.97 -22.31
N THR A 89 -6.43 2.13 -21.36
CA THR A 89 -5.62 0.92 -21.59
C THR A 89 -6.04 -0.17 -20.62
N GLY A 90 -5.67 -1.40 -20.91
CA GLY A 90 -5.97 -2.56 -20.09
C GLY A 90 -5.38 -3.83 -20.68
N SER A 91 -5.44 -4.91 -19.94
CA SER A 91 -4.98 -6.23 -20.38
C SER A 91 -5.66 -7.33 -19.60
N SER A 92 -5.65 -8.54 -20.14
CA SER A 92 -6.01 -9.75 -19.40
C SER A 92 -4.94 -10.12 -18.39
N TRP A 93 -5.34 -10.75 -17.28
CA TRP A 93 -4.42 -11.37 -16.33
C TRP A 93 -3.77 -12.62 -16.92
N ASP A 94 -2.60 -12.96 -16.42
CA ASP A 94 -2.09 -14.32 -16.63
C ASP A 94 -2.85 -15.33 -15.75
N LEU A 95 -2.57 -16.64 -15.98
CA LEU A 95 -3.27 -17.71 -15.27
C LEU A 95 -3.05 -17.68 -13.76
N GLY A 96 -1.85 -17.30 -13.30
CA GLY A 96 -1.54 -17.23 -11.88
C GLY A 96 -2.13 -15.99 -11.21
N GLU A 97 -2.20 -14.87 -11.93
CA GLU A 97 -2.82 -13.64 -11.44
C GLU A 97 -4.33 -13.78 -11.33
N SER A 98 -5.01 -14.37 -12.33
CA SER A 98 -6.47 -14.51 -12.33
C SER A 98 -7.03 -15.30 -11.14
N GLU A 99 -6.22 -16.17 -10.51
CA GLU A 99 -6.59 -16.93 -9.32
C GLU A 99 -6.50 -16.11 -8.02
N LYS A 100 -5.80 -14.98 -8.03
CA LYS A 100 -5.62 -14.13 -6.85
C LYS A 100 -6.95 -13.52 -6.37
N HIS A 101 -6.99 -13.14 -5.09
CA HIS A 101 -8.15 -12.46 -4.53
C HIS A 101 -8.40 -11.13 -5.22
N ILE A 102 -9.67 -10.72 -5.36
CA ILE A 102 -10.03 -9.48 -6.05
C ILE A 102 -9.31 -8.24 -5.48
N ASN A 103 -9.12 -8.14 -4.18
CA ASN A 103 -8.39 -7.04 -3.56
C ASN A 103 -6.95 -6.93 -4.08
N TRP A 104 -6.30 -8.09 -4.32
CA TRP A 104 -4.95 -8.13 -4.88
C TRP A 104 -4.95 -7.69 -6.35
N LEU A 105 -5.93 -8.14 -7.13
CA LEU A 105 -6.10 -7.76 -8.54
C LEU A 105 -6.31 -6.25 -8.69
N GLU A 106 -7.15 -5.67 -7.84
CA GLU A 106 -7.40 -4.22 -7.83
C GLU A 106 -6.13 -3.40 -7.51
N VAL A 107 -5.37 -3.79 -6.48
CA VAL A 107 -4.08 -3.12 -6.19
C VAL A 107 -3.10 -3.28 -7.34
N LYS A 108 -3.07 -4.48 -7.96
CA LYS A 108 -2.23 -4.76 -9.13
C LYS A 108 -2.64 -3.92 -10.34
N ALA A 109 -3.95 -3.74 -10.56
CA ALA A 109 -4.48 -2.87 -11.62
C ALA A 109 -3.99 -1.43 -11.45
N ILE A 110 -4.03 -0.90 -10.25
CA ILE A 110 -3.47 0.44 -9.96
C ILE A 110 -1.98 0.49 -10.28
N LEU A 111 -1.20 -0.52 -9.87
CA LEU A 111 0.22 -0.58 -10.18
C LEU A 111 0.48 -0.61 -11.69
N PHE A 112 -0.26 -1.42 -12.44
CA PHE A 112 -0.12 -1.50 -13.89
C PHE A 112 -0.57 -0.21 -14.58
N SER A 113 -1.64 0.42 -14.10
CA SER A 113 -2.11 1.72 -14.58
C SER A 113 -1.03 2.80 -14.42
N LEU A 114 -0.39 2.89 -13.25
CA LEU A 114 0.71 3.83 -13.01
C LEU A 114 1.90 3.55 -13.93
N LYS A 115 2.25 2.27 -14.14
CA LYS A 115 3.33 1.87 -15.07
C LYS A 115 3.01 2.22 -16.52
N SER A 116 1.77 2.00 -16.96
CA SER A 116 1.34 2.30 -18.33
C SER A 116 1.38 3.78 -18.67
N PHE A 117 1.14 4.63 -17.69
CA PHE A 117 1.11 6.08 -17.87
C PHE A 117 2.32 6.81 -17.27
N THR A 118 3.44 6.11 -17.00
CA THR A 118 4.62 6.68 -16.32
C THR A 118 5.06 8.01 -16.92
N ASP A 119 5.17 8.12 -18.24
CA ASP A 119 5.63 9.33 -18.91
C ASP A 119 4.62 10.50 -18.79
N HIS A 120 3.32 10.20 -18.70
CA HIS A 120 2.26 11.20 -18.59
C HIS A 120 2.12 11.75 -17.17
N ILE A 121 2.43 10.94 -16.15
CA ILE A 121 2.22 11.25 -14.74
C ILE A 121 3.50 11.68 -14.00
N SER A 122 4.65 11.61 -14.65
CA SER A 122 5.92 12.00 -14.05
C SER A 122 5.87 13.41 -13.47
N LYS A 123 6.22 13.57 -12.20
CA LYS A 123 6.22 14.82 -11.43
C LYS A 123 4.83 15.49 -11.28
N LYS A 124 3.75 14.73 -11.44
CA LYS A 124 2.38 15.24 -11.26
C LYS A 124 1.72 14.62 -10.04
N HIS A 125 0.83 15.36 -9.41
CA HIS A 125 -0.05 14.86 -8.36
C HIS A 125 -1.27 14.19 -9.02
N ILE A 126 -1.41 12.87 -8.84
CA ILE A 126 -2.45 12.07 -9.47
C ILE A 126 -3.47 11.63 -8.43
N LYS A 127 -4.74 11.88 -8.70
CA LYS A 127 -5.86 11.30 -7.96
C LYS A 127 -6.28 10.00 -8.65
N ILE A 128 -6.25 8.88 -7.93
CA ILE A 128 -6.74 7.60 -8.42
C ILE A 128 -8.13 7.35 -7.88
N LEU A 129 -9.06 6.98 -8.75
CA LEU A 129 -10.42 6.58 -8.42
C LEU A 129 -10.56 5.07 -8.67
N SER A 130 -10.98 4.34 -7.65
CA SER A 130 -11.39 2.95 -7.70
C SER A 130 -12.69 2.81 -6.92
N ASP A 131 -13.58 1.95 -7.33
CA ASP A 131 -14.84 1.67 -6.63
C ASP A 131 -14.63 0.69 -5.46
N HIS A 132 -13.46 0.08 -5.35
CA HIS A 132 -13.14 -0.92 -4.34
C HIS A 132 -12.65 -0.28 -3.02
N THR A 133 -13.57 0.03 -2.12
CA THR A 133 -13.31 0.74 -0.84
C THR A 133 -12.17 0.12 -0.01
N THR A 134 -12.07 -1.22 0.05
CA THR A 134 -11.01 -1.91 0.80
C THR A 134 -9.62 -1.58 0.23
N VAL A 135 -9.50 -1.52 -1.08
CA VAL A 135 -8.25 -1.19 -1.77
C VAL A 135 -7.87 0.26 -1.57
N VAL A 136 -8.84 1.17 -1.68
CA VAL A 136 -8.65 2.60 -1.39
C VAL A 136 -8.14 2.79 0.04
N CYS A 137 -8.76 2.12 1.02
CA CYS A 137 -8.30 2.15 2.41
C CYS A 137 -6.88 1.58 2.55
N CYS A 138 -6.58 0.44 1.92
CA CYS A 138 -5.27 -0.19 1.98
C CYS A 138 -4.16 0.73 1.46
N ILE A 139 -4.37 1.35 0.30
CA ILE A 139 -3.39 2.26 -0.31
C ILE A 139 -3.21 3.53 0.53
N ASN A 140 -4.29 4.16 0.95
CA ASN A 140 -4.24 5.37 1.77
C ASN A 140 -3.58 5.14 3.14
N HIS A 141 -3.69 3.94 3.70
CA HIS A 141 -3.00 3.52 4.92
C HIS A 141 -1.62 2.88 4.66
N MET A 142 -1.16 2.90 3.40
CA MET A 142 0.13 2.36 2.98
C MET A 142 0.31 0.89 3.40
N GLY A 143 -0.65 0.05 3.03
CA GLY A 143 -0.64 -1.38 3.28
C GLY A 143 -1.66 -1.86 4.30
N THR A 144 -1.60 -3.14 4.62
CA THR A 144 -2.52 -3.83 5.53
C THR A 144 -1.78 -4.83 6.42
N SER A 145 -2.25 -5.03 7.66
CA SER A 145 -1.76 -6.09 8.55
C SER A 145 -2.38 -7.46 8.26
N HIS A 146 -3.29 -7.56 7.30
CA HIS A 146 -4.04 -8.78 7.00
C HIS A 146 -3.52 -9.55 5.78
N SER A 147 -2.70 -8.94 4.92
CA SER A 147 -2.17 -9.58 3.72
C SER A 147 -0.75 -9.11 3.41
N GLN A 148 0.21 -10.02 3.52
CA GLN A 148 1.58 -9.78 3.08
C GLN A 148 1.66 -9.59 1.56
N GLU A 149 0.92 -10.38 0.79
CA GLU A 149 0.96 -10.33 -0.67
C GLU A 149 0.60 -8.95 -1.22
N ILE A 150 -0.36 -8.26 -0.59
CA ILE A 150 -0.74 -6.89 -0.97
C ILE A 150 0.36 -5.89 -0.60
N ASN A 151 1.05 -6.09 0.51
CA ASN A 151 2.11 -5.18 0.95
C ASN A 151 3.38 -5.27 0.09
N PHE A 152 3.55 -6.33 -0.71
CA PHE A 152 4.67 -6.52 -1.63
C PHE A 152 4.38 -6.06 -3.08
N LEU A 153 3.16 -5.58 -3.36
CA LEU A 153 2.82 -4.93 -4.62
C LEU A 153 3.27 -3.47 -4.65
#